data_3d32c935e10af58e49f68baedafa5261
#
_entry.id   3d32c935e10af58e49f68baedafa5261
#
_cell.length_a   1.000
_cell.length_b   1.000
_cell.length_c   1.000
_cell.angle_alpha   90.00
_cell.angle_beta   90.00
_cell.angle_gamma   90.00
#
_symmetry.space_group_name_H-M   'P 1'
#
loop_
_entity.id
_entity.type
_entity.pdbx_description
1 polymer ?
#
loop_
_entity_poly.entity_id
_entity_poly.type
_entity_poly.pdbx_seq_one_letter_code
_entity_poly.pdbx_strand_id
1 'polypeptide(L)'
;AMLTESFISMMALIAATSLHPADYFAINSTQEAFQALGLQVQDLPALSAMVGENLMHRPGGAVSLAVGMADVFSKIPFMDQFMGFWYHFCIMFEALFIMTIIDAGTRVGRYMLQELIGRVWPKFGDPNWKPGAILASALICAAWGYLVLNGNLSTIWPIFGVSNQLLAIIALSISSVVICSMGKARYLWVTGLPWIFLVVMIFWADFLNIFEIYLPKGEWTMFTVSIIMAVLVIIVAIGAIRRCIYLAKTVPPSYDTTETVEAEELKH
;
A
#
# COMPACT_ATOMS: atom_id res chain seq x y z
N ALA A 1 -6.10 14.94 2.21
CA ALA A 1 -5.99 13.48 2.25
C ALA A 1 -4.80 13.05 3.08
N MET A 2 -3.57 13.42 2.74
CA MET A 2 -2.35 13.00 3.46
C MET A 2 -2.36 13.32 4.97
N LEU A 3 -2.84 14.49 5.37
CA LEU A 3 -2.97 14.83 6.79
C LEU A 3 -3.98 13.92 7.50
N THR A 4 -5.13 13.63 6.88
CA THR A 4 -6.14 12.75 7.43
C THR A 4 -5.62 11.32 7.56
N GLU A 5 -4.91 10.81 6.56
CA GLU A 5 -4.25 9.49 6.60
C GLU A 5 -3.22 9.40 7.72
N SER A 6 -2.41 10.45 7.91
CA SER A 6 -1.45 10.52 9.00
C SER A 6 -2.14 10.46 10.38
N PHE A 7 -3.26 11.16 10.55
CA PHE A 7 -4.05 11.08 11.78
C PHE A 7 -4.61 9.68 12.01
N ILE A 8 -5.18 9.04 10.99
CA ILE A 8 -5.70 7.67 11.09
C ILE A 8 -4.59 6.69 11.44
N SER A 9 -3.41 6.85 10.83
CA SER A 9 -2.24 6.01 11.14
C SER A 9 -1.79 6.17 12.59
N MET A 10 -1.78 7.39 13.12
CA MET A 10 -1.49 7.63 14.54
C MET A 10 -2.55 7.02 15.46
N MET A 11 -3.83 7.13 15.11
CA MET A 11 -4.93 6.51 15.87
C MET A 11 -4.82 4.98 15.86
N ALA A 12 -4.45 4.39 14.73
CA ALA A 12 -4.22 2.95 14.63
C ALA A 12 -3.06 2.49 15.52
N LEU A 13 -1.97 3.27 15.56
CA LEU A 13 -0.84 2.99 16.44
C LEU A 13 -1.23 3.08 17.92
N ILE A 14 -1.98 4.12 18.30
CA ILE A 14 -2.49 4.30 19.67
C ILE A 14 -3.41 3.14 20.04
N ALA A 15 -4.34 2.76 19.18
CA ALA A 15 -5.25 1.63 19.41
C ALA A 15 -4.48 0.30 19.56
N ALA A 16 -3.48 0.04 18.73
CA ALA A 16 -2.65 -1.16 18.83
C ALA A 16 -1.86 -1.20 20.15
N THR A 17 -1.36 -0.06 20.61
CA THR A 17 -0.56 0.05 21.85
C THR A 17 -1.41 0.16 23.11
N SER A 18 -2.71 0.41 23.02
CA SER A 18 -3.64 0.40 24.17
C SER A 18 -3.96 -1.03 24.65
N LEU A 19 -3.86 -2.01 23.74
CA LEU A 19 -4.08 -3.42 24.03
C LEU A 19 -2.85 -4.06 24.69
N HIS A 20 -3.09 -5.04 25.57
CA HIS A 20 -1.99 -5.87 26.06
C HIS A 20 -1.33 -6.63 24.89
N PRO A 21 0.01 -6.73 24.83
CA PRO A 21 0.69 -7.38 23.70
C PRO A 21 0.20 -8.79 23.39
N ALA A 22 -0.08 -9.61 24.42
CA ALA A 22 -0.60 -10.96 24.22
C ALA A 22 -1.99 -10.95 23.55
N ASP A 23 -2.87 -10.02 23.94
CA ASP A 23 -4.21 -9.89 23.37
C ASP A 23 -4.15 -9.39 21.92
N TYR A 24 -3.25 -8.42 21.63
CA TYR A 24 -2.99 -7.97 20.27
C TYR A 24 -2.55 -9.12 19.35
N PHE A 25 -1.60 -9.94 19.81
CA PHE A 25 -1.16 -11.09 19.04
C PHE A 25 -2.24 -12.17 18.94
N ALA A 26 -3.05 -12.38 19.97
CA ALA A 26 -4.15 -13.34 19.93
C ALA A 26 -5.23 -12.95 18.91
N ILE A 27 -5.48 -11.65 18.70
CA ILE A 27 -6.39 -11.15 17.67
C ILE A 27 -5.78 -11.40 16.27
N ASN A 28 -4.51 -11.00 16.06
CA ASN A 28 -3.92 -10.88 14.74
C ASN A 28 -3.20 -12.13 14.23
N SER A 29 -2.96 -13.13 15.08
CA SER A 29 -2.26 -14.36 14.71
C SER A 29 -3.22 -15.53 14.49
N THR A 30 -2.77 -16.52 13.72
CA THR A 30 -3.42 -17.84 13.69
C THR A 30 -3.21 -18.55 15.03
N GLN A 31 -4.09 -19.50 15.35
CA GLN A 31 -3.99 -20.28 16.60
C GLN A 31 -2.63 -20.94 16.78
N GLU A 32 -2.09 -21.51 15.71
CA GLU A 32 -0.78 -22.17 15.74
C GLU A 32 0.36 -21.18 16.00
N ALA A 33 0.34 -20.02 15.34
CA ALA A 33 1.35 -18.99 15.52
C ALA A 33 1.28 -18.38 16.93
N PHE A 34 0.09 -18.19 17.50
CA PHE A 34 -0.08 -17.69 18.84
C PHE A 34 0.44 -18.68 19.90
N GLN A 35 0.15 -19.97 19.74
CA GLN A 35 0.67 -21.02 20.63
C GLN A 35 2.19 -21.11 20.57
N ALA A 36 2.80 -20.93 19.39
CA ALA A 36 4.26 -20.93 19.26
C ALA A 36 4.94 -19.77 19.99
N LEU A 37 4.22 -18.64 20.22
CA LEU A 37 4.73 -17.51 21.00
C LEU A 37 4.72 -17.75 22.52
N GLY A 38 3.99 -18.76 22.99
CA GLY A 38 3.90 -19.06 24.43
C GLY A 38 3.24 -17.99 25.28
N LEU A 39 2.50 -17.06 24.66
CA LEU A 39 1.81 -15.96 25.31
C LEU A 39 0.47 -16.41 25.89
N GLN A 40 0.07 -15.80 27.02
CA GLN A 40 -1.25 -16.02 27.62
C GLN A 40 -2.12 -14.78 27.42
N VAL A 41 -3.34 -15.01 26.96
CA VAL A 41 -4.38 -13.97 26.80
C VAL A 41 -4.75 -13.42 28.18
N GLN A 42 -4.91 -12.10 28.30
CA GLN A 42 -5.23 -11.44 29.57
C GLN A 42 -6.65 -10.86 29.59
N ASP A 43 -6.89 -9.82 28.80
CA ASP A 43 -8.15 -9.06 28.82
C ASP A 43 -9.12 -9.46 27.71
N LEU A 44 -8.64 -10.13 26.68
CA LEU A 44 -9.42 -10.45 25.48
C LEU A 44 -10.71 -11.24 25.73
N PRO A 45 -10.79 -12.19 26.69
CA PRO A 45 -12.05 -12.86 27.01
C PRO A 45 -13.11 -11.90 27.56
N ALA A 46 -12.71 -10.97 28.43
CA ALA A 46 -13.60 -9.95 28.99
C ALA A 46 -14.04 -8.95 27.90
N LEU A 47 -13.11 -8.52 27.04
CA LEU A 47 -13.38 -7.67 25.91
C LEU A 47 -14.33 -8.33 24.91
N SER A 48 -14.15 -9.63 24.63
CA SER A 48 -15.05 -10.42 23.77
C SER A 48 -16.48 -10.49 24.34
N ALA A 49 -16.60 -10.63 25.66
CA ALA A 49 -17.90 -10.65 26.32
C ALA A 49 -18.61 -9.28 26.27
N MET A 50 -17.85 -8.18 26.43
CA MET A 50 -18.38 -6.81 26.35
C MET A 50 -18.85 -6.45 24.93
N VAL A 51 -18.15 -6.95 23.92
CA VAL A 51 -18.46 -6.71 22.50
C VAL A 51 -19.53 -7.65 21.99
N GLY A 52 -19.68 -8.83 22.59
CA GLY A 52 -20.61 -9.88 22.16
C GLY A 52 -20.11 -10.72 20.98
N GLU A 53 -18.83 -10.63 20.64
CA GLU A 53 -18.20 -11.37 19.54
C GLU A 53 -16.90 -12.04 19.97
N ASN A 54 -16.55 -13.15 19.32
CA ASN A 54 -15.24 -13.76 19.48
C ASN A 54 -14.19 -12.94 18.73
N LEU A 55 -13.26 -12.35 19.46
CA LEU A 55 -12.20 -11.48 18.94
C LEU A 55 -10.91 -12.26 18.58
N MET A 56 -10.79 -13.54 18.98
CA MET A 56 -9.57 -14.32 18.77
C MET A 56 -9.42 -14.74 17.30
N HIS A 57 -8.16 -14.74 16.83
CA HIS A 57 -7.78 -15.25 15.52
C HIS A 57 -8.51 -14.59 14.34
N ARG A 58 -8.68 -13.26 14.43
CA ARG A 58 -9.28 -12.43 13.38
C ARG A 58 -8.21 -11.49 12.79
N PRO A 59 -7.24 -12.01 12.01
CA PRO A 59 -6.16 -11.21 11.46
C PRO A 59 -6.69 -10.17 10.46
N GLY A 60 -5.93 -9.10 10.26
CA GLY A 60 -6.23 -8.08 9.25
C GLY A 60 -6.23 -6.65 9.78
N GLY A 61 -6.07 -6.46 11.09
CA GLY A 61 -5.93 -5.15 11.71
C GLY A 61 -7.24 -4.47 12.10
N ALA A 62 -8.34 -4.68 11.36
CA ALA A 62 -9.64 -4.05 11.60
C ALA A 62 -10.17 -4.30 13.01
N VAL A 63 -10.12 -5.55 13.46
CA VAL A 63 -10.62 -5.93 14.79
C VAL A 63 -9.75 -5.32 15.88
N SER A 64 -8.42 -5.37 15.76
CA SER A 64 -7.51 -4.78 16.73
C SER A 64 -7.64 -3.25 16.79
N LEU A 65 -7.84 -2.59 15.66
CA LEU A 65 -8.15 -1.16 15.62
C LEU A 65 -9.45 -0.85 16.36
N ALA A 66 -10.52 -1.58 16.05
CA ALA A 66 -11.83 -1.34 16.62
C ALA A 66 -11.86 -1.61 18.14
N VAL A 67 -11.24 -2.71 18.60
CA VAL A 67 -11.13 -3.05 20.02
C VAL A 67 -10.27 -2.01 20.76
N GLY A 68 -9.11 -1.66 20.23
CA GLY A 68 -8.23 -0.67 20.84
C GLY A 68 -8.87 0.72 20.91
N MET A 69 -9.58 1.14 19.87
CA MET A 69 -10.34 2.41 19.89
C MET A 69 -11.49 2.36 20.89
N ALA A 70 -12.24 1.27 20.94
CA ALA A 70 -13.32 1.09 21.91
C ALA A 70 -12.80 1.08 23.34
N ASP A 71 -11.65 0.44 23.59
CA ASP A 71 -10.97 0.46 24.90
C ASP A 71 -10.56 1.89 25.30
N VAL A 72 -10.00 2.66 24.37
CA VAL A 72 -9.65 4.08 24.62
C VAL A 72 -10.90 4.90 24.94
N PHE A 73 -11.99 4.73 24.19
CA PHE A 73 -13.24 5.46 24.46
C PHE A 73 -13.92 5.02 25.74
N SER A 74 -13.84 3.73 26.11
CA SER A 74 -14.40 3.23 27.36
C SER A 74 -13.73 3.81 28.61
N LYS A 75 -12.50 4.30 28.51
CA LYS A 75 -11.78 4.98 29.61
C LYS A 75 -12.26 6.40 29.87
N ILE A 76 -13.12 6.96 29.01
CA ILE A 76 -13.77 8.25 29.25
C ILE A 76 -14.87 8.06 30.31
N PRO A 77 -14.97 8.93 31.33
CA PRO A 77 -16.00 8.83 32.33
C PRO A 77 -17.41 8.68 31.73
N PHE A 78 -18.19 7.75 32.25
CA PHE A 78 -19.54 7.39 31.79
C PHE A 78 -19.64 6.66 30.43
N MET A 79 -18.53 6.32 29.77
CA MET A 79 -18.53 5.65 28.48
C MET A 79 -18.19 4.16 28.54
N ASP A 80 -17.79 3.63 29.67
CA ASP A 80 -17.41 2.23 29.90
C ASP A 80 -18.51 1.22 29.49
N GLN A 81 -19.76 1.54 29.82
CA GLN A 81 -20.94 0.71 29.45
C GLN A 81 -21.25 0.68 27.95
N PHE A 82 -20.63 1.55 27.14
CA PHE A 82 -20.86 1.66 25.70
C PHE A 82 -19.73 1.03 24.87
N MET A 83 -18.87 0.20 25.45
CA MET A 83 -17.76 -0.41 24.73
C MET A 83 -18.20 -1.18 23.48
N GLY A 84 -19.29 -1.99 23.56
CA GLY A 84 -19.84 -2.69 22.41
C GLY A 84 -20.32 -1.74 21.32
N PHE A 85 -20.94 -0.61 21.68
CA PHE A 85 -21.33 0.42 20.71
C PHE A 85 -20.12 1.02 20.00
N TRP A 86 -19.08 1.40 20.71
CA TRP A 86 -17.87 1.97 20.12
C TRP A 86 -17.13 0.98 19.20
N TYR A 87 -17.08 -0.29 19.61
CA TYR A 87 -16.51 -1.34 18.77
C TYR A 87 -17.25 -1.45 17.43
N HIS A 88 -18.57 -1.61 17.46
CA HIS A 88 -19.37 -1.73 16.23
C HIS A 88 -19.33 -0.45 15.39
N PHE A 89 -19.27 0.70 16.02
CA PHE A 89 -19.08 1.97 15.31
C PHE A 89 -17.74 2.00 14.56
N CYS A 90 -16.64 1.62 15.21
CA CYS A 90 -15.31 1.57 14.58
C CYS A 90 -15.24 0.52 13.45
N ILE A 91 -15.82 -0.65 13.64
CA ILE A 91 -15.91 -1.68 12.58
C ILE A 91 -16.70 -1.18 11.38
N MET A 92 -17.85 -0.51 11.60
CA MET A 92 -18.62 0.08 10.50
C MET A 92 -17.85 1.19 9.79
N PHE A 93 -17.17 2.05 10.53
CA PHE A 93 -16.34 3.11 9.97
C PHE A 93 -15.25 2.52 9.07
N GLU A 94 -14.55 1.48 9.52
CA GLU A 94 -13.51 0.82 8.73
C GLU A 94 -14.09 0.12 7.51
N ALA A 95 -15.22 -0.55 7.63
CA ALA A 95 -15.92 -1.18 6.50
C ALA A 95 -16.26 -0.16 5.41
N LEU A 96 -16.79 1.02 5.78
CA LEU A 96 -17.09 2.10 4.84
C LEU A 96 -15.81 2.65 4.19
N PHE A 97 -14.74 2.80 4.96
CA PHE A 97 -13.44 3.23 4.46
C PHE A 97 -12.89 2.26 3.41
N ILE A 98 -12.93 0.96 3.69
CA ILE A 98 -12.51 -0.09 2.75
C ILE A 98 -13.38 -0.07 1.48
N MET A 99 -14.68 0.10 1.60
CA MET A 99 -15.58 0.19 0.44
C MET A 99 -15.21 1.35 -0.50
N THR A 100 -14.85 2.51 0.04
CA THR A 100 -14.42 3.66 -0.79
C THR A 100 -13.11 3.38 -1.50
N ILE A 101 -12.17 2.69 -0.86
CA ILE A 101 -10.90 2.29 -1.46
C ILE A 101 -11.13 1.27 -2.58
N ILE A 102 -12.00 0.28 -2.39
CA ILE A 102 -12.34 -0.72 -3.42
C ILE A 102 -12.98 -0.05 -4.63
N ASP A 103 -13.90 0.91 -4.43
CA ASP A 103 -14.51 1.66 -5.54
C ASP A 103 -13.46 2.45 -6.32
N ALA A 104 -12.62 3.22 -5.63
CA ALA A 104 -11.55 3.98 -6.27
C ALA A 104 -10.53 3.07 -6.98
N GLY A 105 -10.10 1.99 -6.32
CA GLY A 105 -9.16 1.01 -6.88
C GLY A 105 -9.72 0.32 -8.13
N THR A 106 -10.99 -0.04 -8.12
CA THR A 106 -11.66 -0.64 -9.29
C THR A 106 -11.73 0.34 -10.46
N ARG A 107 -12.01 1.63 -10.21
CA ARG A 107 -12.00 2.66 -11.26
C ARG A 107 -10.62 2.86 -11.85
N VAL A 108 -9.59 2.99 -11.03
CA VAL A 108 -8.21 3.13 -11.50
C VAL A 108 -7.78 1.90 -12.28
N GLY A 109 -8.01 0.70 -11.74
CA GLY A 109 -7.70 -0.56 -12.42
C GLY A 109 -8.40 -0.69 -13.76
N ARG A 110 -9.68 -0.30 -13.84
CA ARG A 110 -10.43 -0.25 -15.10
C ARG A 110 -9.77 0.65 -16.13
N TYR A 111 -9.40 1.88 -15.75
CA TYR A 111 -8.76 2.81 -16.68
C TYR A 111 -7.42 2.27 -17.17
N MET A 112 -6.59 1.76 -16.28
CA MET A 112 -5.30 1.18 -16.65
C MET A 112 -5.46 -0.02 -17.59
N LEU A 113 -6.42 -0.90 -17.30
CA LEU A 113 -6.70 -2.07 -18.15
C LEU A 113 -7.24 -1.65 -19.52
N GLN A 114 -8.14 -0.67 -19.58
CA GLN A 114 -8.64 -0.12 -20.85
C GLN A 114 -7.52 0.52 -21.66
N GLU A 115 -6.64 1.30 -21.04
CA GLU A 115 -5.50 1.91 -21.73
C GLU A 115 -4.53 0.86 -22.26
N LEU A 116 -4.21 -0.17 -21.47
CA LEU A 116 -3.31 -1.25 -21.85
C LEU A 116 -3.86 -2.05 -23.04
N ILE A 117 -5.11 -2.51 -22.94
CA ILE A 117 -5.77 -3.28 -24.00
C ILE A 117 -6.06 -2.38 -25.22
N GLY A 118 -6.37 -1.11 -25.00
CA GLY A 118 -6.61 -0.12 -26.05
C GLY A 118 -5.45 0.07 -27.02
N ARG A 119 -4.21 -0.24 -26.60
CA ARG A 119 -3.05 -0.25 -27.50
C ARG A 119 -3.11 -1.35 -28.56
N VAL A 120 -3.77 -2.47 -28.25
CA VAL A 120 -3.95 -3.60 -29.17
C VAL A 120 -5.33 -3.54 -29.82
N TRP A 121 -6.34 -3.16 -29.06
CA TRP A 121 -7.74 -3.06 -29.51
C TRP A 121 -8.30 -1.65 -29.21
N PRO A 122 -8.20 -0.68 -30.17
CA PRO A 122 -8.54 0.72 -29.92
C PRO A 122 -9.96 0.96 -29.38
N LYS A 123 -10.93 0.15 -29.81
CA LYS A 123 -12.32 0.25 -29.35
C LYS A 123 -12.48 -0.04 -27.85
N PHE A 124 -11.65 -0.92 -27.29
CA PHE A 124 -11.65 -1.23 -25.85
C PHE A 124 -11.06 -0.09 -25.02
N GLY A 125 -10.15 0.70 -25.59
CA GLY A 125 -9.54 1.87 -24.98
C GLY A 125 -10.45 3.10 -24.89
N ASP A 126 -11.62 3.07 -25.55
CA ASP A 126 -12.57 4.18 -25.47
C ASP A 126 -13.30 4.17 -24.10
N PRO A 127 -13.12 5.20 -23.24
CA PRO A 127 -13.77 5.27 -21.94
C PRO A 127 -15.30 5.35 -22.02
N ASN A 128 -15.84 5.82 -23.18
CA ASN A 128 -17.28 5.97 -23.41
C ASN A 128 -17.95 4.67 -23.87
N TRP A 129 -17.16 3.67 -24.28
CA TRP A 129 -17.70 2.38 -24.70
C TRP A 129 -18.12 1.55 -23.48
N LYS A 130 -19.41 1.64 -23.12
CA LYS A 130 -19.97 1.00 -21.91
C LYS A 130 -19.66 -0.50 -21.77
N PRO A 131 -19.76 -1.35 -22.84
CA PRO A 131 -19.44 -2.77 -22.70
C PRO A 131 -17.98 -3.02 -22.32
N GLY A 132 -17.04 -2.26 -22.88
CA GLY A 132 -15.62 -2.34 -22.50
C GLY A 132 -15.37 -1.93 -21.07
N ALA A 133 -16.03 -0.86 -20.62
CA ALA A 133 -15.93 -0.40 -19.22
C ALA A 133 -16.48 -1.43 -18.22
N ILE A 134 -17.61 -2.05 -18.53
CA ILE A 134 -18.22 -3.09 -17.69
C ILE A 134 -17.31 -4.33 -17.63
N LEU A 135 -16.83 -4.79 -18.80
CA LEU A 135 -15.95 -5.96 -18.87
C LEU A 135 -14.63 -5.73 -18.13
N ALA A 136 -14.01 -4.56 -18.30
CA ALA A 136 -12.79 -4.21 -17.59
C ALA A 136 -13.02 -4.16 -16.06
N SER A 137 -14.12 -3.56 -15.60
CA SER A 137 -14.47 -3.56 -14.18
C SER A 137 -14.71 -4.98 -13.64
N ALA A 138 -15.44 -5.81 -14.39
CA ALA A 138 -15.71 -7.20 -14.02
C ALA A 138 -14.41 -8.02 -13.91
N LEU A 139 -13.47 -7.83 -14.84
CA LEU A 139 -12.16 -8.50 -14.79
C LEU A 139 -11.34 -8.08 -13.56
N ILE A 140 -11.33 -6.78 -13.25
CA ILE A 140 -10.64 -6.29 -12.04
C ILE A 140 -11.29 -6.85 -10.77
N CYS A 141 -12.62 -6.81 -10.67
CA CYS A 141 -13.33 -7.38 -9.52
C CYS A 141 -13.12 -8.90 -9.41
N ALA A 142 -13.11 -9.63 -10.52
CA ALA A 142 -12.83 -11.06 -10.53
C ALA A 142 -11.38 -11.37 -10.09
N ALA A 143 -10.41 -10.56 -10.50
CA ALA A 143 -9.02 -10.70 -10.07
C ALA A 143 -8.86 -10.49 -8.55
N TRP A 144 -9.47 -9.43 -8.00
CA TRP A 144 -9.52 -9.22 -6.55
C TRP A 144 -10.22 -10.35 -5.82
N GLY A 145 -11.40 -10.75 -6.32
CA GLY A 145 -12.17 -11.85 -5.73
C GLY A 145 -11.41 -13.16 -5.72
N TYR A 146 -10.72 -13.49 -6.81
CA TYR A 146 -9.89 -14.68 -6.89
C TYR A 146 -8.75 -14.67 -5.84
N LEU A 147 -8.06 -13.53 -5.70
CA LEU A 147 -6.99 -13.40 -4.69
C LEU A 147 -7.53 -13.53 -3.26
N VAL A 148 -8.69 -12.95 -2.96
CA VAL A 148 -9.30 -13.02 -1.62
C VAL A 148 -9.81 -14.42 -1.30
N LEU A 149 -10.40 -15.13 -2.28
CA LEU A 149 -10.94 -16.47 -2.06
C LEU A 149 -9.87 -17.56 -1.96
N ASN A 150 -8.78 -17.44 -2.70
CA ASN A 150 -7.75 -18.47 -2.79
C ASN A 150 -6.46 -18.12 -2.03
N GLY A 151 -6.29 -16.88 -1.59
CA GLY A 151 -5.09 -16.44 -0.89
C GLY A 151 -5.29 -16.40 0.62
N ASN A 152 -4.33 -16.93 1.37
CA ASN A 152 -4.25 -16.70 2.80
C ASN A 152 -3.74 -15.29 3.06
N LEU A 153 -4.28 -14.62 4.08
CA LEU A 153 -3.90 -13.25 4.44
C LEU A 153 -2.38 -13.13 4.69
N SER A 154 -1.81 -14.13 5.36
CA SER A 154 -0.37 -14.20 5.62
C SER A 154 0.49 -14.28 4.36
N THR A 155 -0.06 -14.79 3.26
CA THR A 155 0.62 -14.95 1.97
C THR A 155 0.45 -13.70 1.09
N ILE A 156 -0.71 -13.02 1.19
CA ILE A 156 -1.00 -11.79 0.43
C ILE A 156 -0.24 -10.59 1.00
N TRP A 157 -0.05 -10.55 2.32
CA TRP A 157 0.54 -9.42 3.02
C TRP A 157 1.96 -9.03 2.53
N PRO A 158 2.90 -9.97 2.32
CA PRO A 158 4.22 -9.65 1.75
C PRO A 158 4.13 -9.04 0.34
N ILE A 159 3.26 -9.55 -0.53
CA ILE A 159 3.05 -8.99 -1.88
C ILE A 159 2.52 -7.57 -1.82
N PHE A 160 1.62 -7.27 -0.89
CA PHE A 160 1.11 -5.91 -0.69
C PHE A 160 2.25 -4.94 -0.35
N GLY A 161 3.17 -5.34 0.54
CA GLY A 161 4.36 -4.55 0.88
C GLY A 161 5.25 -4.27 -0.33
N VAL A 162 5.57 -5.32 -1.11
CA VAL A 162 6.37 -5.20 -2.34
C VAL A 162 5.68 -4.31 -3.38
N SER A 163 4.38 -4.46 -3.58
CA SER A 163 3.58 -3.64 -4.52
C SER A 163 3.61 -2.16 -4.17
N ASN A 164 3.50 -1.84 -2.89
CA ASN A 164 3.53 -0.46 -2.40
C ASN A 164 4.91 0.20 -2.62
N GLN A 165 5.97 -0.55 -2.37
CA GLN A 165 7.34 -0.09 -2.64
C GLN A 165 7.62 0.05 -4.14
N LEU A 166 7.05 -0.82 -5.00
CA LEU A 166 7.13 -0.69 -6.45
C LEU A 166 6.50 0.63 -6.92
N LEU A 167 5.34 1.00 -6.37
CA LEU A 167 4.71 2.28 -6.67
C LEU A 167 5.63 3.46 -6.30
N ALA A 168 6.32 3.39 -5.17
CA ALA A 168 7.30 4.39 -4.76
C ALA A 168 8.50 4.47 -5.73
N ILE A 169 9.00 3.32 -6.23
CA ILE A 169 10.05 3.29 -7.26
C ILE A 169 9.58 3.98 -8.54
N ILE A 170 8.36 3.70 -9.00
CA ILE A 170 7.80 4.34 -10.20
C ILE A 170 7.70 5.85 -9.99
N ALA A 171 7.18 6.31 -8.86
CA ALA A 171 7.06 7.72 -8.53
C ALA A 171 8.42 8.44 -8.50
N LEU A 172 9.43 7.84 -7.84
CA LEU A 172 10.79 8.38 -7.81
C LEU A 172 11.46 8.35 -9.19
N SER A 173 11.18 7.34 -10.01
CA SER A 173 11.66 7.27 -11.39
C SER A 173 11.11 8.43 -12.22
N ILE A 174 9.81 8.69 -12.13
CA ILE A 174 9.16 9.82 -12.83
C ILE A 174 9.74 11.13 -12.33
N SER A 175 9.85 11.33 -11.02
CA SER A 175 10.40 12.54 -10.41
C SER A 175 11.85 12.79 -10.88
N SER A 176 12.67 11.75 -10.94
CA SER A 176 14.04 11.82 -11.44
C SER A 176 14.10 12.25 -12.91
N VAL A 177 13.21 11.69 -13.75
CA VAL A 177 13.11 12.06 -15.18
C VAL A 177 12.65 13.53 -15.33
N VAL A 178 11.70 13.98 -14.50
CA VAL A 178 11.24 15.38 -14.50
C VAL A 178 12.37 16.32 -14.10
N ILE A 179 13.13 16.04 -13.03
CA ILE A 179 14.29 16.83 -12.62
C ILE A 179 15.32 16.93 -13.76
N CYS A 180 15.60 15.85 -14.45
CA CYS A 180 16.50 15.85 -15.62
C CYS A 180 15.92 16.69 -16.77
N SER A 181 14.60 16.61 -17.04
CA SER A 181 13.95 17.37 -18.10
C SER A 181 13.92 18.89 -17.84
N MET A 182 13.96 19.30 -16.57
CA MET A 182 14.07 20.70 -16.16
C MET A 182 15.51 21.25 -16.25
N GLY A 183 16.47 20.48 -16.72
CA GLY A 183 17.89 20.89 -16.76
C GLY A 183 18.57 20.93 -15.38
N LYS A 184 17.93 20.43 -14.34
CA LYS A 184 18.43 20.43 -12.96
C LYS A 184 19.04 19.10 -12.54
N ALA A 185 19.77 18.44 -13.42
CA ALA A 185 20.39 17.13 -13.18
C ALA A 185 21.32 17.11 -11.95
N ARG A 186 21.83 18.23 -11.50
CA ARG A 186 22.61 18.39 -10.26
C ARG A 186 21.85 17.88 -9.02
N TYR A 187 20.51 17.98 -9.01
CA TYR A 187 19.67 17.58 -7.88
C TYR A 187 19.17 16.15 -7.99
N LEU A 188 19.61 15.38 -9.00
CA LEU A 188 19.20 14.00 -9.20
C LEU A 188 19.54 13.08 -8.01
N TRP A 189 20.54 13.42 -7.22
CA TRP A 189 20.90 12.65 -6.03
C TRP A 189 19.77 12.62 -4.96
N VAL A 190 18.93 13.65 -4.89
CA VAL A 190 17.83 13.75 -3.91
C VAL A 190 16.78 12.65 -4.14
N THR A 191 16.46 12.34 -5.39
CA THR A 191 15.54 11.27 -5.74
C THR A 191 16.25 9.96 -6.05
N GLY A 192 17.48 10.01 -6.54
CA GLY A 192 18.26 8.86 -6.95
C GLY A 192 18.72 7.98 -5.77
N LEU A 193 19.14 8.60 -4.66
CA LEU A 193 19.60 7.84 -3.50
C LEU A 193 18.47 7.04 -2.84
N PRO A 194 17.29 7.62 -2.51
CA PRO A 194 16.13 6.84 -2.06
C PRO A 194 15.70 5.81 -3.08
N TRP A 195 15.77 6.11 -4.37
CA TRP A 195 15.39 5.20 -5.44
C TRP A 195 16.29 3.95 -5.45
N ILE A 196 17.62 4.11 -5.38
CA ILE A 196 18.56 2.98 -5.32
C ILE A 196 18.29 2.13 -4.08
N PHE A 197 18.11 2.78 -2.93
CA PHE A 197 17.78 2.08 -1.68
C PHE A 197 16.52 1.22 -1.82
N LEU A 198 15.43 1.77 -2.35
CA LEU A 198 14.18 1.04 -2.54
C LEU A 198 14.32 -0.11 -3.56
N VAL A 199 15.05 0.10 -4.66
CA VAL A 199 15.29 -0.97 -5.64
C VAL A 199 16.00 -2.15 -4.99
N VAL A 200 17.07 -1.90 -4.23
CA VAL A 200 17.81 -2.96 -3.53
C VAL A 200 16.91 -3.67 -2.51
N MET A 201 16.14 -2.91 -1.72
CA MET A 201 15.28 -3.48 -0.70
C MET A 201 14.15 -4.33 -1.30
N ILE A 202 13.55 -3.90 -2.41
CA ILE A 202 12.51 -4.69 -3.09
C ILE A 202 13.07 -6.00 -3.62
N PHE A 203 14.21 -5.96 -4.32
CA PHE A 203 14.81 -7.19 -4.84
C PHE A 203 15.16 -8.17 -3.72
N TRP A 204 15.68 -7.66 -2.61
CA TRP A 204 15.99 -8.49 -1.45
C TRP A 204 14.74 -9.10 -0.82
N ALA A 205 13.70 -8.27 -0.60
CA ALA A 205 12.44 -8.74 -0.05
C ALA A 205 11.73 -9.77 -0.96
N ASP A 206 11.73 -9.51 -2.28
CA ASP A 206 11.12 -10.42 -3.25
C ASP A 206 11.87 -11.75 -3.34
N PHE A 207 13.21 -11.70 -3.28
CA PHE A 207 14.05 -12.90 -3.20
C PHE A 207 13.70 -13.76 -1.97
N LEU A 208 13.63 -13.14 -0.78
CA LEU A 208 13.24 -13.85 0.44
C LEU A 208 11.83 -14.42 0.36
N ASN A 209 10.85 -13.63 -0.12
CA ASN A 209 9.47 -14.08 -0.28
C ASN A 209 9.37 -15.31 -1.22
N ILE A 210 10.08 -15.28 -2.33
CA ILE A 210 10.07 -16.37 -3.31
C ILE A 210 10.66 -17.65 -2.70
N PHE A 211 11.86 -17.56 -2.10
CA PHE A 211 12.59 -18.75 -1.66
C PHE A 211 12.20 -19.25 -0.27
N GLU A 212 11.79 -18.39 0.65
CA GLU A 212 11.48 -18.78 2.02
C GLU A 212 9.98 -18.95 2.29
N ILE A 213 9.11 -18.29 1.50
CA ILE A 213 7.68 -18.30 1.75
C ILE A 213 6.91 -19.05 0.66
N TYR A 214 7.02 -18.63 -0.60
CA TYR A 214 6.14 -19.14 -1.65
C TYR A 214 6.54 -20.52 -2.16
N LEU A 215 7.81 -20.73 -2.38
CA LEU A 215 8.32 -22.00 -2.90
C LEU A 215 8.13 -23.16 -1.90
N PRO A 216 8.45 -23.03 -0.59
CA PRO A 216 8.22 -24.08 0.38
C PRO A 216 6.73 -24.38 0.65
N LYS A 217 5.87 -23.35 0.55
CA LYS A 217 4.42 -23.50 0.76
C LYS A 217 3.66 -23.96 -0.47
N GLY A 218 4.29 -24.04 -1.65
CA GLY A 218 3.63 -24.40 -2.90
C GLY A 218 2.65 -23.36 -3.42
N GLU A 219 2.81 -22.09 -3.05
CA GLU A 219 1.92 -20.98 -3.41
C GLU A 219 2.27 -20.44 -4.81
N TRP A 220 1.98 -21.22 -5.85
CA TRP A 220 2.35 -20.93 -7.25
C TRP A 220 1.79 -19.61 -7.76
N THR A 221 0.59 -19.22 -7.31
CA THR A 221 -0.02 -17.95 -7.71
C THR A 221 0.81 -16.77 -7.23
N MET A 222 1.23 -16.78 -5.96
CA MET A 222 2.02 -15.71 -5.36
C MET A 222 3.44 -15.70 -5.93
N PHE A 223 4.03 -16.87 -6.15
CA PHE A 223 5.30 -17.03 -6.85
C PHE A 223 5.27 -16.35 -8.23
N THR A 224 4.24 -16.62 -9.03
CA THR A 224 4.10 -16.04 -10.37
C THR A 224 3.94 -14.52 -10.31
N VAL A 225 3.13 -14.01 -9.39
CA VAL A 225 2.94 -12.56 -9.20
C VAL A 225 4.25 -11.88 -8.80
N SER A 226 5.01 -12.45 -7.87
CA SER A 226 6.32 -11.91 -7.45
C SER A 226 7.31 -11.86 -8.63
N ILE A 227 7.39 -12.89 -9.44
CA ILE A 227 8.26 -12.89 -10.63
C ILE A 227 7.85 -11.76 -11.61
N ILE A 228 6.54 -11.59 -11.85
CA ILE A 228 6.04 -10.51 -12.71
C ILE A 228 6.44 -9.15 -12.12
N MET A 229 6.30 -8.96 -10.82
CA MET A 229 6.66 -7.73 -10.12
C MET A 229 8.17 -7.44 -10.25
N ALA A 230 9.03 -8.42 -10.02
CA ALA A 230 10.48 -8.28 -10.17
C ALA A 230 10.85 -7.85 -11.60
N VAL A 231 10.25 -8.48 -12.62
CA VAL A 231 10.48 -8.11 -14.03
C VAL A 231 10.03 -6.67 -14.30
N LEU A 232 8.87 -6.25 -13.78
CA LEU A 232 8.38 -4.88 -13.93
C LEU A 232 9.32 -3.86 -13.28
N VAL A 233 9.86 -4.13 -12.09
CA VAL A 233 10.85 -3.27 -11.43
C VAL A 233 12.08 -3.09 -12.34
N ILE A 234 12.59 -4.18 -12.92
CA ILE A 234 13.74 -4.13 -13.84
C ILE A 234 13.45 -3.25 -15.06
N ILE A 235 12.30 -3.45 -15.69
CA ILE A 235 11.89 -2.67 -16.88
C ILE A 235 11.80 -1.18 -16.55
N VAL A 236 11.13 -0.83 -15.44
CA VAL A 236 10.98 0.56 -15.00
C VAL A 236 12.34 1.17 -14.64
N ALA A 237 13.19 0.44 -13.92
CA ALA A 237 14.52 0.90 -13.52
C ALA A 237 15.40 1.20 -14.75
N ILE A 238 15.47 0.27 -15.69
CA ILE A 238 16.26 0.45 -16.93
C ILE A 238 15.67 1.62 -17.76
N GLY A 239 14.35 1.72 -17.87
CA GLY A 239 13.69 2.80 -18.58
C GLY A 239 14.01 4.17 -17.99
N ALA A 240 13.92 4.30 -16.67
CA ALA A 240 14.23 5.53 -15.94
C ALA A 240 15.69 5.94 -16.11
N ILE A 241 16.63 5.01 -15.91
CA ILE A 241 18.07 5.27 -16.07
C ILE A 241 18.38 5.74 -17.50
N ARG A 242 17.92 5.00 -18.51
CA ARG A 242 18.14 5.38 -19.92
C ARG A 242 17.59 6.78 -20.22
N ARG A 243 16.37 7.07 -19.74
CA ARG A 243 15.75 8.36 -19.96
C ARG A 243 16.47 9.51 -19.25
N CYS A 244 16.89 9.30 -18.01
CA CYS A 244 17.68 10.29 -17.26
C CYS A 244 19.01 10.57 -17.93
N ILE A 245 19.76 9.54 -18.38
CA ILE A 245 21.03 9.69 -19.08
C ILE A 245 20.83 10.47 -20.39
N TYR A 246 19.78 10.14 -21.15
CA TYR A 246 19.48 10.84 -22.39
C TYR A 246 19.18 12.33 -22.14
N LEU A 247 18.31 12.64 -21.19
CA LEU A 247 17.94 14.01 -20.86
C LEU A 247 19.10 14.81 -20.29
N ALA A 248 19.91 14.22 -19.42
CA ALA A 248 21.09 14.89 -18.85
C ALA A 248 22.13 15.26 -19.91
N LYS A 249 22.15 14.56 -21.06
CA LYS A 249 23.05 14.88 -22.19
C LYS A 249 22.44 15.88 -23.18
N THR A 250 21.10 15.92 -23.29
CA THR A 250 20.39 16.63 -24.36
C THR A 250 19.83 17.98 -23.89
N VAL A 251 19.44 18.07 -22.61
CA VAL A 251 18.87 19.31 -22.03
C VAL A 251 20.02 20.13 -21.43
N PRO A 252 20.23 21.36 -21.89
CA PRO A 252 21.24 22.25 -21.30
C PRO A 252 20.87 22.56 -19.83
N PRO A 253 21.87 22.70 -18.94
CA PRO A 253 21.60 23.07 -17.56
C PRO A 253 20.87 24.43 -17.52
N SER A 254 19.73 24.45 -16.86
CA SER A 254 18.97 25.68 -16.60
C SER A 254 19.73 26.44 -15.52
N TYR A 255 20.44 27.50 -15.93
CA TYR A 255 20.99 28.48 -15.01
C TYR A 255 19.83 29.21 -14.35
N ASP A 256 19.96 29.41 -13.04
CA ASP A 256 18.96 30.14 -12.26
C ASP A 256 18.80 31.55 -12.83
N THR A 257 17.65 31.83 -13.41
CA THR A 257 17.37 33.16 -14.02
C THR A 257 17.37 34.29 -13.00
N THR A 258 17.44 33.98 -11.71
CA THR A 258 17.59 34.97 -10.64
C THR A 258 18.92 35.75 -10.66
N GLU A 259 20.03 35.08 -11.00
CA GLU A 259 21.33 35.76 -11.11
C GLU A 259 21.43 36.68 -12.35
N THR A 260 20.69 36.38 -13.42
CA THR A 260 20.69 37.21 -14.63
C THR A 260 19.82 38.47 -14.50
N VAL A 261 18.75 38.42 -13.71
CA VAL A 261 17.90 39.58 -13.45
C VAL A 261 18.61 40.56 -12.50
N GLU A 262 19.27 40.06 -11.44
CA GLU A 262 20.08 40.94 -10.56
C GLU A 262 21.28 41.57 -11.28
N ALA A 263 21.91 40.84 -12.22
CA ALA A 263 23.02 41.37 -13.00
C ALA A 263 22.60 42.38 -14.09
N GLU A 264 21.36 42.35 -14.55
CA GLU A 264 20.78 43.36 -15.45
C GLU A 264 20.28 44.61 -14.68
N GLU A 265 19.70 44.45 -13.49
CA GLU A 265 19.28 45.57 -12.64
C GLU A 265 20.46 46.37 -12.09
N LEU A 266 21.63 45.75 -11.92
CA LEU A 266 22.85 46.45 -11.49
C LEU A 266 23.58 47.19 -12.63
N LYS A 267 23.11 47.08 -13.88
CA LYS A 267 23.65 47.77 -15.05
C LYS A 267 22.86 49.03 -15.49
N HIS A 268 21.77 49.31 -14.82
CA HIS A 268 20.96 50.52 -14.98
C HIS A 268 20.97 51.34 -13.69
#